data_e0587ac10f8b1b2c7da9b1d5f0c72631
#
_entry.id   e0587ac10f8b1b2c7da9b1d5f0c72631
#
_cell.length_a   1.000
_cell.length_b   1.000
_cell.length_c   1.000
_cell.angle_alpha   90.00
_cell.angle_beta   90.00
_cell.angle_gamma   90.00
#
_symmetry.space_group_name_H-M   'P 1'
#
loop_
_entity.id
_entity.type
_entity.pdbx_description
1 polymer ?
#
loop_
_entity_poly.entity_id
_entity_poly.type
_entity_poly.pdbx_seq_one_letter_code
_entity_poly.pdbx_strand_id
1 'polypeptide(L)'
;MTGNHQVSHVFGIIGLGRFGTALAETLAENGQEVLALDNSESKVRDIQDKVQQALVAPILDKATLKEAGIQNCGTVIVCIGENVEASILTTLNVIELEVPRVIAKAVSAEHGRVLQKIG
;
A
#
# COMPACT_ATOMS: atom_id res chain seq x y z
N MET A 1 14.10 23.17 -12.55
CA MET A 1 13.80 22.64 -12.13
C MET A 1 13.32 21.98 -12.24
N THR A 2 13.38 22.24 -12.10
CA THR A 2 13.02 21.70 -11.80
C THR A 2 12.72 20.84 -11.55
N GLY A 3 13.09 20.87 -11.71
CA GLY A 3 12.81 19.50 -11.79
C GLY A 3 12.27 18.88 -10.62
N ASN A 4 12.13 19.47 -9.82
CA ASN A 4 11.64 18.97 -8.63
C ASN A 4 10.30 18.41 -8.64
N HIS A 5 9.76 18.16 -9.79
CA HIS A 5 8.46 17.55 -9.93
C HIS A 5 8.58 16.12 -10.38
N GLN A 6 9.65 15.46 -9.97
CA GLN A 6 9.76 14.04 -10.23
C GLN A 6 8.69 13.31 -9.46
N VAL A 7 7.90 12.56 -10.17
CA VAL A 7 6.93 11.66 -9.55
C VAL A 7 7.71 10.51 -8.93
N SER A 8 7.41 10.18 -7.69
CA SER A 8 8.05 9.05 -7.05
C SER A 8 7.69 7.76 -7.77
N HIS A 9 8.65 6.88 -7.92
CA HIS A 9 8.44 5.57 -8.52
C HIS A 9 8.34 4.47 -7.46
N VAL A 10 8.21 4.83 -6.20
CA VAL A 10 8.06 3.85 -5.15
C VAL A 10 6.61 3.36 -5.11
N PHE A 11 6.45 2.05 -5.06
CA PHE A 11 5.14 1.43 -4.89
C PHE A 11 4.96 1.04 -3.44
N GLY A 12 3.86 1.51 -2.83
CA GLY A 12 3.50 1.08 -1.49
C GLY A 12 2.49 -0.05 -1.58
N ILE A 13 2.75 -1.16 -0.90
CA ILE A 13 1.83 -2.29 -0.86
C ILE A 13 1.37 -2.45 0.57
N ILE A 14 0.09 -2.26 0.84
CA ILE A 14 -0.47 -2.40 2.17
C ILE A 14 -1.31 -3.67 2.21
N GLY A 15 -0.86 -4.64 2.96
CA GLY A 15 -1.48 -5.95 3.05
C GLY A 15 -0.69 -6.99 2.27
N LEU A 16 -0.14 -7.98 2.99
CA LEU A 16 0.71 -9.01 2.41
C LEU A 16 0.05 -10.38 2.47
N GLY A 17 -1.20 -10.45 2.04
CA GLY A 17 -1.84 -11.71 1.75
C GLY A 17 -1.31 -12.27 0.43
N ARG A 18 -2.02 -13.23 -0.17
CA ARG A 18 -1.54 -13.86 -1.41
C ARG A 18 -1.33 -12.83 -2.52
N PHE A 19 -2.32 -11.97 -2.71
CA PHE A 19 -2.26 -11.00 -3.80
C PHE A 19 -1.19 -9.95 -3.53
N GLY A 20 -1.17 -9.36 -2.33
CA GLY A 20 -0.20 -8.31 -2.00
C GLY A 20 1.23 -8.82 -2.05
N THR A 21 1.47 -10.03 -1.55
CA THR A 21 2.80 -10.63 -1.58
C THR A 21 3.25 -10.88 -3.02
N ALA A 22 2.38 -11.49 -3.84
CA ALA A 22 2.73 -11.75 -5.24
C ALA A 22 3.00 -10.46 -6.00
N LEU A 23 2.18 -9.44 -5.75
CA LEU A 23 2.35 -8.15 -6.42
C LEU A 23 3.66 -7.49 -6.01
N ALA A 24 3.97 -7.47 -4.70
CA ALA A 24 5.19 -6.87 -4.21
C ALA A 24 6.43 -7.57 -4.79
N GLU A 25 6.42 -8.89 -4.81
CA GLU A 25 7.52 -9.65 -5.38
C GLU A 25 7.69 -9.40 -6.87
N THR A 26 6.58 -9.37 -7.60
CA THR A 26 6.63 -9.15 -9.05
C THR A 26 7.16 -7.76 -9.37
N LEU A 27 6.71 -6.74 -8.65
CA LEU A 27 7.20 -5.39 -8.85
C LEU A 27 8.70 -5.29 -8.56
N ALA A 28 9.15 -5.90 -7.47
CA ALA A 28 10.55 -5.87 -7.10
C ALA A 28 11.40 -6.60 -8.12
N GLU A 29 10.93 -7.74 -8.63
CA GLU A 29 11.63 -8.50 -9.65
C GLU A 29 11.77 -7.73 -10.96
N ASN A 30 10.86 -6.79 -11.21
CA ASN A 30 10.90 -5.94 -12.38
C ASN A 30 11.63 -4.63 -12.14
N GLY A 31 12.40 -4.55 -11.08
CA GLY A 31 13.24 -3.39 -10.81
C GLY A 31 12.52 -2.22 -10.15
N GLN A 32 11.28 -2.41 -9.72
CA GLN A 32 10.54 -1.35 -9.05
C GLN A 32 10.90 -1.30 -7.57
N GLU A 33 10.88 -0.12 -7.00
CA GLU A 33 11.13 0.05 -5.58
C GLU A 33 9.82 -0.14 -4.82
N VAL A 34 9.82 -1.01 -3.80
CA VAL A 34 8.61 -1.41 -3.09
C VAL A 34 8.75 -1.16 -1.59
N LEU A 35 7.75 -0.50 -1.02
CA LEU A 35 7.57 -0.38 0.42
C LEU A 35 6.36 -1.23 0.78
N ALA A 36 6.55 -2.29 1.56
CA ALA A 36 5.47 -3.21 1.92
C ALA A 36 5.14 -3.08 3.40
N LEU A 37 3.85 -3.07 3.72
CA LEU A 37 3.35 -2.97 5.09
C LEU A 37 2.35 -4.08 5.38
N ASP A 38 2.43 -4.66 6.57
CA ASP A 38 1.43 -5.59 7.08
C ASP A 38 1.49 -5.57 8.60
N ASN A 39 0.42 -6.00 9.25
CA ASN A 39 0.41 -6.09 10.70
C ASN A 39 1.02 -7.40 11.20
N SER A 40 1.31 -8.34 10.33
CA SER A 40 1.87 -9.64 10.69
C SER A 40 3.39 -9.63 10.56
N GLU A 41 4.09 -9.83 11.67
CA GLU A 41 5.54 -9.91 11.64
C GLU A 41 6.04 -11.01 10.72
N SER A 42 5.36 -12.17 10.72
CA SER A 42 5.81 -13.29 9.90
C SER A 42 5.70 -12.98 8.42
N LYS A 43 4.62 -12.32 8.00
CA LYS A 43 4.45 -11.95 6.59
C LYS A 43 5.49 -10.93 6.16
N VAL A 44 5.78 -9.97 7.01
CA VAL A 44 6.82 -8.97 6.73
C VAL A 44 8.18 -9.65 6.65
N ARG A 45 8.47 -10.56 7.57
CA ARG A 45 9.75 -11.27 7.58
C ARG A 45 9.96 -12.08 6.31
N ASP A 46 8.87 -12.71 5.81
CA ASP A 46 8.96 -13.55 4.64
C ASP A 46 9.29 -12.77 3.37
N ILE A 47 8.97 -11.49 3.32
CA ILE A 47 9.17 -10.70 2.12
C ILE A 47 10.31 -9.69 2.22
N GLN A 48 10.82 -9.45 3.43
CA GLN A 48 11.74 -8.32 3.63
C GLN A 48 13.02 -8.42 2.81
N ASP A 49 13.45 -9.63 2.43
CA ASP A 49 14.65 -9.80 1.62
C ASP A 49 14.39 -9.66 0.13
N LYS A 50 13.13 -9.52 -0.26
CA LYS A 50 12.73 -9.49 -1.66
C LYS A 50 12.31 -8.10 -2.13
N VAL A 51 12.13 -7.17 -1.20
CA VAL A 51 11.72 -5.81 -1.52
C VAL A 51 12.66 -4.84 -0.83
N GLN A 52 12.63 -3.57 -1.23
CA GLN A 52 13.53 -2.58 -0.67
C GLN A 52 13.25 -2.31 0.80
N GLN A 53 11.97 -2.28 1.17
CA GLN A 53 11.61 -2.02 2.56
C GLN A 53 10.30 -2.72 2.90
N ALA A 54 10.28 -3.41 4.02
CA ALA A 54 9.07 -4.05 4.54
C ALA A 54 8.98 -3.77 6.03
N LEU A 55 7.83 -3.26 6.47
CA LEU A 55 7.66 -2.80 7.84
C LEU A 55 6.39 -3.40 8.46
N VAL A 56 6.48 -3.69 9.75
CA VAL A 56 5.30 -4.12 10.52
C VAL A 56 4.55 -2.87 10.96
N ALA A 57 3.27 -2.80 10.60
CA ALA A 57 2.41 -1.71 11.01
C ALA A 57 1.22 -2.30 11.78
N PRO A 58 1.25 -2.26 13.12
CA PRO A 58 0.19 -2.89 13.91
C PRO A 58 -1.18 -2.27 13.67
N ILE A 59 -1.20 -0.98 13.39
CA ILE A 59 -2.42 -0.24 13.12
C ILE A 59 -2.17 0.58 11.85
N LEU A 60 -3.17 0.63 10.97
CA LEU A 60 -3.03 1.34 9.70
C LEU A 60 -3.73 2.70 9.76
N ASP A 61 -3.54 3.41 10.87
CA ASP A 61 -4.08 4.76 10.97
C ASP A 61 -3.17 5.74 10.21
N LYS A 62 -3.65 6.96 10.06
CA LYS A 62 -2.96 7.95 9.24
C LYS A 62 -1.57 8.26 9.79
N ALA A 63 -1.42 8.36 11.09
CA ALA A 63 -0.14 8.68 11.71
C ALA A 63 0.89 7.58 11.46
N THR A 64 0.49 6.33 11.62
CA THR A 64 1.37 5.18 11.39
C THR A 64 1.79 5.09 9.93
N LEU A 65 0.84 5.29 9.01
CA LEU A 65 1.16 5.29 7.58
C LEU A 65 2.13 6.41 7.23
N LYS A 66 1.95 7.57 7.83
CA LYS A 66 2.84 8.70 7.59
C LYS A 66 4.25 8.41 8.11
N GLU A 67 4.36 7.81 9.29
CA GLU A 67 5.66 7.43 9.85
C GLU A 67 6.38 6.41 8.98
N ALA A 68 5.62 5.52 8.35
CA ALA A 68 6.19 4.52 7.46
C ALA A 68 6.65 5.10 6.12
N GLY A 69 6.22 6.31 5.78
CA GLY A 69 6.64 6.95 4.54
C GLY A 69 5.69 6.74 3.38
N ILE A 70 4.45 6.34 3.65
CA ILE A 70 3.48 6.08 2.58
C ILE A 70 3.26 7.32 1.70
N GLN A 71 3.30 8.51 2.28
CA GLN A 71 3.09 9.74 1.52
C GLN A 71 4.18 9.98 0.48
N ASN A 72 5.30 9.29 0.58
CA ASN A 72 6.39 9.44 -0.37
C ASN A 72 6.30 8.45 -1.53
N CYS A 73 5.30 7.58 -1.53
CA CYS A 73 5.08 6.65 -2.63
C CYS A 73 4.35 7.35 -3.77
N GLY A 74 4.68 6.98 -5.01
CA GLY A 74 3.95 7.50 -6.16
C GLY A 74 2.64 6.76 -6.38
N THR A 75 2.62 5.48 -6.04
CA THR A 75 1.43 4.64 -6.14
C THR A 75 1.35 3.78 -4.89
N VAL A 76 0.16 3.70 -4.30
CA VAL A 76 -0.09 2.81 -3.17
C VAL A 76 -1.22 1.88 -3.53
N ILE A 77 -1.02 0.58 -3.31
CA ILE A 77 -2.02 -0.43 -3.60
C ILE A 77 -2.45 -1.05 -2.27
N VAL A 78 -3.72 -0.88 -1.94
CA VAL A 78 -4.30 -1.41 -0.70
C VAL A 78 -4.85 -2.80 -0.99
N CYS A 79 -4.18 -3.81 -0.42
CA CYS A 79 -4.48 -5.21 -0.70
C CYS A 79 -5.12 -5.89 0.51
N ILE A 80 -5.96 -5.18 1.24
CA ILE A 80 -6.65 -5.72 2.40
C ILE A 80 -7.96 -6.31 1.92
N GLY A 81 -8.04 -7.64 1.87
CA GLY A 81 -9.19 -8.32 1.29
C GLY A 81 -10.15 -8.93 2.30
N GLU A 82 -9.68 -9.21 3.51
CA GLU A 82 -10.49 -9.93 4.48
C GLU A 82 -11.43 -9.04 5.27
N ASN A 83 -11.10 -7.75 5.41
CA ASN A 83 -11.87 -6.82 6.23
C ASN A 83 -12.18 -5.60 5.37
N VAL A 84 -13.43 -5.53 4.91
CA VAL A 84 -13.88 -4.45 4.03
C VAL A 84 -13.78 -3.09 4.72
N GLU A 85 -14.15 -3.03 5.99
CA GLU A 85 -14.07 -1.79 6.74
C GLU A 85 -12.62 -1.30 6.83
N ALA A 86 -11.70 -2.19 7.17
CA ALA A 86 -10.30 -1.82 7.26
C ALA A 86 -9.75 -1.37 5.91
N SER A 87 -10.17 -2.03 4.83
CA SER A 87 -9.77 -1.64 3.48
C SER A 87 -10.22 -0.22 3.15
N ILE A 88 -11.47 0.09 3.45
CA ILE A 88 -12.04 1.41 3.16
C ILE A 88 -11.33 2.49 3.98
N LEU A 89 -11.18 2.26 5.27
CA LEU A 89 -10.55 3.24 6.16
C LEU A 89 -9.08 3.46 5.80
N THR A 90 -8.36 2.39 5.50
CA THR A 90 -6.96 2.51 5.10
C THR A 90 -6.84 3.27 3.78
N THR A 91 -7.70 2.97 2.81
CA THR A 91 -7.70 3.66 1.53
C THR A 91 -7.96 5.15 1.73
N LEU A 92 -8.92 5.51 2.56
CA LEU A 92 -9.21 6.91 2.85
C LEU A 92 -8.00 7.60 3.48
N ASN A 93 -7.33 6.94 4.43
CA ASN A 93 -6.14 7.50 5.06
C ASN A 93 -5.02 7.74 4.04
N VAL A 94 -4.84 6.81 3.11
CA VAL A 94 -3.83 6.95 2.07
C VAL A 94 -4.15 8.14 1.15
N ILE A 95 -5.42 8.27 0.78
CA ILE A 95 -5.87 9.39 -0.04
C ILE A 95 -5.61 10.72 0.68
N GLU A 96 -5.89 10.78 1.97
CA GLU A 96 -5.68 11.99 2.76
C GLU A 96 -4.20 12.33 2.92
N LEU A 97 -3.32 11.37 2.75
CA LEU A 97 -1.87 11.63 2.73
C LEU A 97 -1.37 12.12 1.37
N GLU A 98 -2.30 12.33 0.44
CA GLU A 98 -2.01 12.92 -0.87
C GLU A 98 -1.09 12.09 -1.75
N VAL A 99 -1.20 10.77 -1.64
CA VAL A 99 -0.50 9.87 -2.57
C VAL A 99 -1.10 10.07 -3.97
N PRO A 100 -0.25 10.27 -5.01
CA PRO A 100 -0.77 10.57 -6.35
C PRO A 100 -1.68 9.51 -6.95
N ARG A 101 -1.37 8.23 -6.73
CA ARG A 101 -2.21 7.14 -7.26
C ARG A 101 -2.51 6.16 -6.15
N VAL A 102 -3.78 5.90 -5.93
CA VAL A 102 -4.22 4.93 -4.93
C VAL A 102 -5.11 3.91 -5.61
N ILE A 103 -4.73 2.64 -5.46
CA ILE A 103 -5.47 1.52 -6.02
C ILE A 103 -5.86 0.63 -4.86
N ALA A 104 -7.13 0.22 -4.81
CA ALA A 104 -7.58 -0.67 -3.75
C ALA A 104 -8.22 -1.90 -4.37
N LYS A 105 -7.86 -3.07 -3.83
CA LYS A 105 -8.43 -4.32 -4.29
C LYS A 105 -9.82 -4.48 -3.69
N ALA A 106 -10.84 -4.61 -4.54
CA ALA A 106 -12.21 -4.83 -4.09
C ALA A 106 -12.50 -6.33 -4.03
N VAL A 107 -13.19 -6.78 -2.98
CA VAL A 107 -13.56 -8.19 -2.83
C VAL A 107 -15.00 -8.45 -3.24
N SER A 108 -15.77 -7.40 -3.52
CA SER A 108 -17.15 -7.52 -3.98
C SER A 108 -17.52 -6.27 -4.77
N ALA A 109 -18.62 -6.35 -5.52
CA ALA A 109 -19.11 -5.20 -6.27
C ALA A 109 -19.51 -4.04 -5.33
N GLU A 110 -20.08 -4.39 -4.18
CA GLU A 110 -20.46 -3.38 -3.19
C GLU A 110 -19.24 -2.68 -2.61
N HIS A 111 -18.21 -3.46 -2.24
CA HIS A 111 -16.94 -2.93 -1.77
C HIS A 111 -16.35 -1.99 -2.82
N GLY A 112 -16.36 -2.41 -4.09
CA GLY A 112 -15.82 -1.59 -5.16
C GLY A 112 -16.55 -0.27 -5.33
N ARG A 113 -17.89 -0.28 -5.19
CA ARG A 113 -18.67 0.95 -5.30
C ARG A 113 -18.30 1.95 -4.20
N VAL A 114 -18.10 1.46 -2.97
CA VAL A 114 -17.71 2.34 -1.87
C VAL A 114 -16.33 2.94 -2.13
N LEU A 115 -15.39 2.12 -2.58
CA LEU A 115 -14.04 2.60 -2.87
C LEU A 115 -14.04 3.64 -3.98
N GLN A 116 -14.87 3.47 -5.01
CA GLN A 116 -14.98 4.44 -6.08
C GLN A 116 -15.50 5.78 -5.59
N LYS A 117 -16.37 5.77 -4.60
CA LYS A 117 -16.96 7.01 -4.09
C LYS A 117 -16.00 7.82 -3.24
N ILE A 118 -15.04 7.17 -2.60
CA ILE A 118 -14.09 7.90 -1.77
C ILE A 118 -12.81 8.28 -2.52
N GLY A 119 -12.60 7.72 -3.65
CA GLY A 119 -11.42 7.99 -4.44
C GLY A 119 -11.59 7.69 -5.88
#